data_0754980ba646eefed4bb1d7de67bcb1b
#
_entry.id   0754980ba646eefed4bb1d7de67bcb1b
#
_cell.length_a   1.000
_cell.length_b   1.000
_cell.length_c   1.000
_cell.angle_alpha   90.00
_cell.angle_beta   90.00
_cell.angle_gamma   90.00
#
_symmetry.space_group_name_H-M   'P 1'
#
loop_
_entity.id
_entity.type
_entity.pdbx_description
1 polymer ?
#
loop_
_entity_poly.entity_id
_entity_poly.type
_entity_poly.pdbx_seq_one_letter_code
_entity_poly.pdbx_strand_id
1 'polypeptide(L)'
;TDCPPHFYSAGENPLYPAYKKVIGYINEVCARFEGSRAEVRVAVLYHAEAEWSGKKFMSVDKVAGELLRRQIDFDIIPEDSLYSSEEEGSLQLNGNRYAVLIVPRREYLPEKLSRALETVSAGTEVLYAKESRLASLGKYLQGKGLASVDFMGQYPFIRARKARKGGKDIYMLHNEHPSAAVIRWKVAGCT
;
A
#
# COMPACT_ATOMS: atom_id res chain seq x y z
N THR A 1 21.23 16.65 -19.22
CA THR A 1 19.94 17.03 -19.85
C THR A 1 19.08 15.80 -19.87
N ASP A 2 18.25 15.68 -18.87
CA ASP A 2 17.46 14.49 -18.65
C ASP A 2 16.09 14.64 -19.32
N CYS A 3 16.11 14.75 -20.64
CA CYS A 3 14.87 14.58 -21.38
C CYS A 3 14.47 13.11 -21.32
N PRO A 4 13.22 12.78 -20.96
CA PRO A 4 12.76 11.42 -21.01
C PRO A 4 12.99 10.87 -22.42
N PRO A 5 13.37 9.60 -22.57
CA PRO A 5 13.64 9.01 -23.86
C PRO A 5 12.42 9.14 -24.76
N HIS A 6 12.63 9.63 -25.97
CA HIS A 6 11.57 9.72 -26.97
C HIS A 6 11.28 8.33 -27.52
N PHE A 7 10.35 7.60 -26.89
CA PHE A 7 9.99 6.24 -27.34
C PHE A 7 9.50 6.17 -28.79
N TYR A 8 8.93 7.25 -29.28
CA TYR A 8 8.51 7.31 -30.68
C TYR A 8 9.67 7.57 -31.63
N SER A 9 10.61 8.46 -31.29
CA SER A 9 11.79 8.86 -32.08
C SER A 9 11.47 9.04 -33.57
N ALA A 10 10.46 9.87 -33.89
CA ALA A 10 9.96 10.09 -35.25
C ALA A 10 9.59 8.81 -36.02
N GLY A 11 9.26 7.75 -35.34
CA GLY A 11 8.93 6.43 -35.91
C GLY A 11 10.11 5.49 -36.06
N GLU A 12 11.33 5.94 -35.74
CA GLU A 12 12.55 5.15 -35.94
C GLU A 12 12.87 4.18 -34.79
N ASN A 13 12.19 4.32 -33.63
CA ASN A 13 12.40 3.40 -32.50
C ASN A 13 11.76 2.03 -32.77
N PRO A 14 12.55 0.95 -32.96
CA PRO A 14 12.03 -0.38 -33.26
C PRO A 14 11.20 -0.98 -32.13
N LEU A 15 11.35 -0.48 -30.90
CA LEU A 15 10.57 -0.93 -29.73
C LEU A 15 9.20 -0.24 -29.60
N TYR A 16 8.96 0.83 -30.34
CA TYR A 16 7.73 1.61 -30.22
C TYR A 16 6.44 0.78 -30.46
N PRO A 17 6.37 -0.15 -31.43
CA PRO A 17 5.18 -1.00 -31.60
C PRO A 17 4.91 -1.91 -30.39
N ALA A 18 5.96 -2.42 -29.75
CA ALA A 18 5.83 -3.22 -28.53
C ALA A 18 5.39 -2.35 -27.35
N TYR A 19 5.96 -1.15 -27.20
CA TYR A 19 5.56 -0.17 -26.19
C TYR A 19 4.09 0.22 -26.31
N LYS A 20 3.60 0.45 -27.54
CA LYS A 20 2.18 0.75 -27.80
C LYS A 20 1.26 -0.35 -27.28
N LYS A 21 1.64 -1.63 -27.43
CA LYS A 21 0.86 -2.76 -26.90
C LYS A 21 0.81 -2.76 -25.37
N VAL A 22 1.95 -2.49 -24.71
CA VAL A 22 2.04 -2.40 -23.25
C VAL A 22 1.16 -1.26 -22.72
N ILE A 23 1.25 -0.08 -23.33
CA ILE A 23 0.42 1.07 -22.93
C ILE A 23 -1.08 0.77 -23.17
N GLY A 24 -1.41 0.11 -24.29
CA GLY A 24 -2.80 -0.31 -24.54
C GLY A 24 -3.32 -1.22 -23.43
N TYR A 25 -2.55 -2.20 -23.00
CA TYR A 25 -2.89 -3.06 -21.88
C TYR A 25 -3.04 -2.29 -20.56
N ILE A 26 -2.09 -1.38 -20.24
CA ILE A 26 -2.17 -0.54 -19.04
C ILE A 26 -3.45 0.29 -19.05
N ASN A 27 -3.76 0.95 -20.17
CA ASN A 27 -4.97 1.76 -20.31
C ASN A 27 -6.25 0.93 -20.13
N GLU A 28 -6.30 -0.28 -20.66
CA GLU A 28 -7.44 -1.20 -20.47
C GLU A 28 -7.62 -1.56 -18.99
N VAL A 29 -6.53 -1.90 -18.29
CA VAL A 29 -6.58 -2.20 -16.85
C VAL A 29 -7.02 -0.95 -16.06
N CYS A 30 -6.47 0.21 -16.34
CA CYS A 30 -6.85 1.46 -15.68
C CYS A 30 -8.34 1.79 -15.88
N ALA A 31 -8.86 1.64 -17.09
CA ALA A 31 -10.27 1.91 -17.40
C ALA A 31 -11.23 0.99 -16.60
N ARG A 32 -10.83 -0.24 -16.30
CA ARG A 32 -11.62 -1.14 -15.44
C ARG A 32 -11.75 -0.61 -14.01
N PHE A 33 -10.70 0.06 -13.50
CA PHE A 33 -10.67 0.64 -12.15
C PHE A 33 -11.10 2.11 -12.09
N GLU A 34 -11.30 2.77 -13.23
CA GLU A 34 -11.78 4.15 -13.28
C GLU A 34 -13.12 4.28 -12.54
N GLY A 35 -13.23 5.30 -11.66
CA GLY A 35 -14.41 5.51 -10.82
C GLY A 35 -14.59 4.46 -9.70
N SER A 36 -13.64 3.56 -9.49
CA SER A 36 -13.61 2.68 -8.32
C SER A 36 -12.95 3.38 -7.13
N ARG A 37 -13.27 2.92 -5.93
CA ARG A 37 -12.65 3.36 -4.68
C ARG A 37 -11.93 2.20 -4.02
N ALA A 38 -10.66 2.38 -3.70
CA ALA A 38 -9.92 1.43 -2.88
C ALA A 38 -10.40 1.52 -1.42
N GLU A 39 -10.62 0.37 -0.78
CA GLU A 39 -10.99 0.28 0.65
C GLU A 39 -9.74 -0.04 1.47
N VAL A 40 -8.83 0.94 1.59
CA VAL A 40 -7.58 0.78 2.32
C VAL A 40 -7.81 1.09 3.80
N ARG A 41 -7.40 0.17 4.67
CA ARG A 41 -7.55 0.28 6.12
C ARG A 41 -6.23 0.37 6.88
N VAL A 42 -5.11 0.26 6.19
CA VAL A 42 -3.75 0.33 6.74
C VAL A 42 -3.02 1.50 6.14
N ALA A 43 -2.43 2.34 6.97
CA ALA A 43 -1.52 3.40 6.56
C ALA A 43 -0.10 3.08 7.02
N VAL A 44 0.88 3.48 6.24
CA VAL A 44 2.31 3.42 6.60
C VAL A 44 2.85 4.83 6.58
N LEU A 45 3.41 5.29 7.70
CA LEU A 45 3.97 6.63 7.80
C LEU A 45 5.27 6.72 7.02
N TYR A 46 5.35 7.66 6.09
CA TYR A 46 6.58 8.14 5.47
C TYR A 46 7.07 9.39 6.21
N HIS A 47 8.24 9.29 6.79
CA HIS A 47 8.87 10.38 7.52
C HIS A 47 10.23 10.70 6.90
N ALA A 48 10.25 11.58 5.92
CA ALA A 48 11.45 11.96 5.16
C ALA A 48 12.54 12.59 6.06
N GLU A 49 12.14 13.39 7.06
CA GLU A 49 13.09 14.02 7.98
C GLU A 49 13.91 13.02 8.81
N ALA A 50 13.35 11.83 9.10
CA ALA A 50 14.10 10.77 9.76
C ALA A 50 15.24 10.26 8.87
N GLU A 51 15.01 10.18 7.57
CA GLU A 51 16.05 9.80 6.59
C GLU A 51 17.12 10.87 6.47
N TRP A 52 16.72 12.14 6.46
CA TRP A 52 17.65 13.28 6.35
C TRP A 52 18.41 13.60 7.63
N SER A 53 17.94 13.14 8.77
CA SER A 53 18.56 13.42 10.08
C SER A 53 19.92 12.77 10.28
N GLY A 54 20.29 11.80 9.43
CA GLY A 54 21.49 10.97 9.60
C GLY A 54 21.42 9.98 10.78
N LYS A 55 20.28 9.92 11.50
CA LYS A 55 20.04 8.95 12.57
C LYS A 55 19.51 7.63 12.03
N LYS A 56 19.52 6.59 12.86
CA LYS A 56 19.00 5.28 12.44
C LYS A 56 17.50 5.32 12.17
N PHE A 57 17.11 4.80 11.05
CA PHE A 57 15.71 4.62 10.66
C PHE A 57 15.52 3.31 9.89
N MET A 58 14.29 2.88 9.77
CA MET A 58 13.89 1.77 8.92
C MET A 58 13.14 2.33 7.71
N SER A 59 13.59 1.98 6.49
CA SER A 59 12.92 2.39 5.27
C SER A 59 11.49 1.84 5.20
N VAL A 60 10.59 2.65 4.68
CA VAL A 60 9.19 2.29 4.45
C VAL A 60 9.04 1.06 3.54
N ASP A 61 9.99 0.84 2.62
CA ASP A 61 10.01 -0.29 1.68
C ASP A 61 9.98 -1.65 2.38
N LYS A 62 10.63 -1.76 3.56
CA LYS A 62 10.65 -3.02 4.33
C LYS A 62 9.26 -3.36 4.85
N VAL A 63 8.51 -2.36 5.34
CA VAL A 63 7.13 -2.52 5.78
C VAL A 63 6.25 -2.84 4.58
N ALA A 64 6.34 -2.03 3.51
CA ALA A 64 5.58 -2.22 2.28
C ALA A 64 5.78 -3.63 1.69
N GLY A 65 7.03 -4.10 1.62
CA GLY A 65 7.35 -5.43 1.13
C GLY A 65 6.70 -6.56 1.96
N GLU A 66 6.62 -6.43 3.28
CA GLU A 66 5.91 -7.42 4.11
C GLU A 66 4.41 -7.37 3.89
N LEU A 67 3.81 -6.17 3.82
CA LEU A 67 2.38 -6.00 3.57
C LEU A 67 1.97 -6.58 2.20
N LEU A 68 2.75 -6.30 1.17
CA LEU A 68 2.53 -6.85 -0.19
C LEU A 68 2.59 -8.37 -0.21
N ARG A 69 3.55 -8.99 0.49
CA ARG A 69 3.63 -10.46 0.61
C ARG A 69 2.44 -11.08 1.30
N ARG A 70 1.69 -10.27 2.06
CA ARG A 70 0.51 -10.70 2.82
C ARG A 70 -0.81 -10.24 2.22
N GLN A 71 -0.76 -9.66 1.02
CA GLN A 71 -1.93 -9.11 0.33
C GLN A 71 -2.71 -8.09 1.18
N ILE A 72 -1.99 -7.35 2.01
CA ILE A 72 -2.54 -6.25 2.78
C ILE A 72 -2.35 -4.98 1.96
N ASP A 73 -3.45 -4.37 1.54
CA ASP A 73 -3.43 -3.08 0.85
C ASP A 73 -3.15 -1.95 1.85
N PHE A 74 -2.39 -0.95 1.45
CA PHE A 74 -1.99 0.14 2.32
C PHE A 74 -1.75 1.43 1.53
N ASP A 75 -1.88 2.55 2.21
CA ASP A 75 -1.45 3.85 1.72
C ASP A 75 -0.16 4.28 2.45
N ILE A 76 0.76 4.87 1.71
CA ILE A 76 1.92 5.55 2.27
C ILE A 76 1.54 7.02 2.45
N ILE A 77 1.59 7.49 3.69
CA ILE A 77 1.17 8.84 4.04
C ILE A 77 2.33 9.67 4.59
N PRO A 78 2.48 10.93 4.18
CA PRO A 78 3.45 11.84 4.78
C PRO A 78 2.98 12.27 6.18
N GLU A 79 3.89 12.80 6.98
CA GLU A 79 3.56 13.29 8.32
C GLU A 79 2.57 14.46 8.32
N ASP A 80 2.58 15.31 7.31
CA ASP A 80 1.64 16.42 7.19
C ASP A 80 0.17 15.95 7.16
N SER A 81 -0.07 14.75 6.67
CA SER A 81 -1.39 14.14 6.70
C SER A 81 -1.86 13.77 8.11
N LEU A 82 -0.94 13.51 9.04
CA LEU A 82 -1.27 13.31 10.45
C LEU A 82 -1.71 14.60 11.10
N TYR A 83 -1.00 15.69 10.81
CA TYR A 83 -1.32 17.00 11.36
C TYR A 83 -2.71 17.49 10.97
N SER A 84 -3.16 17.14 9.77
CA SER A 84 -4.52 17.45 9.30
C SER A 84 -5.62 16.62 9.96
N SER A 85 -5.26 15.49 10.59
CA SER A 85 -6.20 14.56 11.22
C SER A 85 -6.28 14.70 12.75
N GLU A 86 -5.53 15.62 13.35
CA GLU A 86 -5.44 15.78 14.80
C GLU A 86 -6.80 16.10 15.46
N GLU A 87 -7.63 16.88 14.81
CA GLU A 87 -8.93 17.30 15.35
C GLU A 87 -9.93 16.15 15.48
N GLU A 88 -9.76 15.09 14.69
CA GLU A 88 -10.70 13.95 14.64
C GLU A 88 -10.35 12.81 15.60
N GLY A 89 -9.16 12.84 16.21
CA GLY A 89 -8.66 11.77 17.10
C GLY A 89 -8.51 10.41 16.41
N SER A 90 -8.64 10.36 15.08
CA SER A 90 -8.46 9.18 14.26
C SER A 90 -7.91 9.56 12.90
N LEU A 91 -7.15 8.67 12.26
CA LEU A 91 -6.59 8.93 10.94
C LEU A 91 -7.64 8.72 9.86
N GLN A 92 -8.04 9.81 9.21
CA GLN A 92 -8.98 9.81 8.09
C GLN A 92 -8.42 10.68 6.95
N LEU A 93 -8.29 10.12 5.76
CA LEU A 93 -7.78 10.83 4.59
C LEU A 93 -8.56 10.41 3.34
N ASN A 94 -8.95 11.38 2.51
CA ASN A 94 -9.63 11.12 1.24
C ASN A 94 -10.83 10.18 1.37
N GLY A 95 -11.52 10.26 2.52
CA GLY A 95 -12.68 9.43 2.83
C GLY A 95 -12.33 7.99 3.25
N ASN A 96 -11.08 7.59 3.35
CA ASN A 96 -10.65 6.35 3.99
C ASN A 96 -10.45 6.60 5.48
N ARG A 97 -10.96 5.68 6.31
CA ARG A 97 -10.66 5.62 7.74
C ARG A 97 -9.71 4.47 8.00
N TYR A 98 -8.52 4.78 8.49
CA TYR A 98 -7.50 3.78 8.74
C TYR A 98 -7.71 3.12 10.12
N ALA A 99 -7.74 1.80 10.13
CA ALA A 99 -7.79 1.02 11.36
C ALA A 99 -6.42 0.95 12.03
N VAL A 100 -5.35 0.99 11.22
CA VAL A 100 -3.97 0.86 11.68
C VAL A 100 -3.08 1.87 10.97
N LEU A 101 -2.23 2.53 11.75
CA LEU A 101 -1.08 3.31 11.28
C LEU A 101 0.20 2.60 11.68
N ILE A 102 1.01 2.23 10.70
CA ILE A 102 2.31 1.62 10.93
C ILE A 102 3.39 2.70 10.86
N VAL A 103 4.15 2.80 11.93
CA VAL A 103 5.27 3.74 12.07
C VAL A 103 6.58 2.94 11.96
N PRO A 104 7.34 3.02 10.84
CA PRO A 104 8.63 2.38 10.73
C PRO A 104 9.58 2.89 11.80
N ARG A 105 10.40 2.01 12.41
CA ARG A 105 11.33 2.39 13.49
C ARG A 105 12.24 3.54 13.06
N ARG A 106 12.40 4.51 13.98
CA ARG A 106 13.27 5.68 13.80
C ARG A 106 13.83 6.17 15.14
N GLU A 107 14.99 6.79 15.11
CA GLU A 107 15.59 7.47 16.27
C GLU A 107 15.28 8.97 16.28
N TYR A 108 14.99 9.54 15.11
CA TYR A 108 14.54 10.93 15.00
C TYR A 108 13.03 10.99 15.06
N LEU A 109 12.50 11.60 16.12
CA LEU A 109 11.06 11.77 16.32
C LEU A 109 10.80 13.18 16.90
N PRO A 110 10.43 14.17 16.05
CA PRO A 110 10.10 15.50 16.50
C PRO A 110 8.91 15.50 17.47
N GLU A 111 8.89 16.44 18.40
CA GLU A 111 7.80 16.57 19.38
C GLU A 111 6.43 16.75 18.71
N LYS A 112 6.36 17.53 17.62
CA LYS A 112 5.13 17.72 16.86
C LYS A 112 4.59 16.40 16.33
N LEU A 113 5.47 15.56 15.74
CA LEU A 113 5.06 14.25 15.23
C LEU A 113 4.65 13.31 16.36
N SER A 114 5.35 13.34 17.50
CA SER A 114 4.97 12.53 18.67
C SER A 114 3.58 12.86 19.15
N ARG A 115 3.23 14.13 19.28
CA ARG A 115 1.90 14.61 19.69
C ARG A 115 0.81 14.17 18.68
N ALA A 116 1.09 14.32 17.38
CA ALA A 116 0.14 13.89 16.34
C ALA A 116 -0.13 12.39 16.42
N LEU A 117 0.90 11.56 16.63
CA LEU A 117 0.75 10.12 16.80
C LEU A 117 -0.06 9.77 18.05
N GLU A 118 0.13 10.48 19.15
CA GLU A 118 -0.66 10.32 20.37
C GLU A 118 -2.15 10.67 20.12
N THR A 119 -2.41 11.79 19.45
CA THR A 119 -3.79 12.23 19.15
C THR A 119 -4.52 11.21 18.29
N VAL A 120 -3.93 10.78 17.16
CA VAL A 120 -4.60 9.83 16.27
C VAL A 120 -4.75 8.44 16.90
N SER A 121 -3.94 8.12 17.92
CA SER A 121 -4.02 6.83 18.62
C SER A 121 -5.33 6.61 19.39
N ALA A 122 -6.13 7.64 19.61
CA ALA A 122 -7.44 7.53 20.22
C ALA A 122 -8.44 6.74 19.37
N GLY A 123 -8.34 6.81 18.04
CA GLY A 123 -9.26 6.13 17.13
C GLY A 123 -8.59 5.29 16.04
N THR A 124 -7.25 5.28 15.97
CA THR A 124 -6.47 4.49 15.03
C THR A 124 -5.36 3.75 15.78
N GLU A 125 -5.25 2.46 15.60
CA GLU A 125 -4.18 1.68 16.25
C GLU A 125 -2.81 2.04 15.67
N VAL A 126 -1.92 2.57 16.50
CA VAL A 126 -0.56 2.95 16.09
C VAL A 126 0.41 1.82 16.43
N LEU A 127 1.06 1.24 15.41
CA LEU A 127 1.99 0.13 15.52
C LEU A 127 3.40 0.54 15.10
N TYR A 128 4.37 0.37 15.99
CA TYR A 128 5.77 0.65 15.70
C TYR A 128 6.46 -0.58 15.09
N ALA A 129 6.78 -0.51 13.81
CA ALA A 129 7.42 -1.61 13.10
C ALA A 129 8.92 -1.69 13.42
N LYS A 130 9.40 -2.91 13.70
CA LYS A 130 10.82 -3.24 13.86
C LYS A 130 11.18 -4.33 12.85
N GLU A 131 12.36 -4.24 12.25
CA GLU A 131 12.80 -5.16 11.19
C GLU A 131 12.73 -6.63 11.62
N SER A 132 13.19 -6.93 12.84
CA SER A 132 13.16 -8.28 13.41
C SER A 132 11.75 -8.84 13.69
N ARG A 133 10.72 -8.02 13.61
CA ARG A 133 9.32 -8.37 13.92
C ARG A 133 8.34 -8.13 12.76
N LEU A 134 8.83 -7.82 11.55
CA LEU A 134 7.95 -7.54 10.41
C LEU A 134 7.02 -8.71 10.08
N ALA A 135 7.54 -9.93 10.06
CA ALA A 135 6.73 -11.11 9.79
C ALA A 135 5.61 -11.32 10.85
N SER A 136 5.90 -11.01 12.11
CA SER A 136 4.90 -11.08 13.19
C SER A 136 3.85 -9.98 13.05
N LEU A 137 4.27 -8.76 12.66
CA LEU A 137 3.36 -7.66 12.34
C LEU A 137 2.42 -8.04 11.20
N GLY A 138 2.95 -8.58 10.10
CA GLY A 138 2.14 -8.99 8.97
C GLY A 138 1.11 -10.08 9.35
N LYS A 139 1.52 -11.08 10.15
CA LYS A 139 0.58 -12.10 10.67
C LYS A 139 -0.52 -11.49 11.55
N TYR A 140 -0.15 -10.56 12.41
CA TYR A 140 -1.10 -9.87 13.28
C TYR A 140 -2.17 -9.12 12.47
N LEU A 141 -1.75 -8.39 11.44
CA LEU A 141 -2.68 -7.64 10.57
C LEU A 141 -3.60 -8.58 9.77
N GLN A 142 -3.08 -9.71 9.28
CA GLN A 142 -3.91 -10.73 8.64
C GLN A 142 -4.95 -11.30 9.62
N GLY A 143 -4.54 -11.61 10.84
CA GLY A 143 -5.44 -12.08 11.91
C GLY A 143 -6.56 -11.08 12.27
N LYS A 144 -6.32 -9.78 12.05
CA LYS A 144 -7.34 -8.71 12.17
C LYS A 144 -8.25 -8.59 10.93
N GLY A 145 -8.10 -9.42 9.92
CA GLY A 145 -8.89 -9.34 8.69
C GLY A 145 -8.59 -8.10 7.85
N LEU A 146 -7.34 -7.63 7.86
CA LEU A 146 -6.91 -6.46 7.09
C LEU A 146 -6.32 -6.82 5.71
N ALA A 147 -6.24 -8.09 5.37
CA ALA A 147 -5.86 -8.52 4.04
C ALA A 147 -6.99 -8.19 3.03
N SER A 148 -6.60 -7.73 1.84
CA SER A 148 -7.54 -7.39 0.75
C SER A 148 -8.26 -8.63 0.21
N VAL A 149 -7.63 -9.80 0.34
CA VAL A 149 -8.15 -11.10 -0.10
C VAL A 149 -7.84 -12.14 0.97
N ASP A 150 -8.83 -12.94 1.35
CA ASP A 150 -8.67 -14.05 2.30
C ASP A 150 -8.23 -15.32 1.54
N PHE A 151 -6.94 -15.47 1.37
CA PHE A 151 -6.37 -16.65 0.74
C PHE A 151 -6.36 -17.85 1.70
N MET A 152 -6.72 -19.02 1.16
CA MET A 152 -6.66 -20.30 1.89
C MET A 152 -5.24 -20.90 1.96
N GLY A 153 -4.21 -20.09 1.81
CA GLY A 153 -2.80 -20.49 1.82
C GLY A 153 -1.87 -19.29 1.82
N GLN A 154 -0.56 -19.55 1.75
CA GLN A 154 0.45 -18.49 1.65
C GLN A 154 0.89 -18.33 0.20
N TYR A 155 0.69 -17.15 -0.35
CA TYR A 155 1.03 -16.81 -1.74
C TYR A 155 1.88 -15.53 -1.78
N PRO A 156 3.15 -15.56 -1.34
CA PRO A 156 3.97 -14.37 -1.15
C PRO A 156 4.31 -13.63 -2.46
N PHE A 157 4.11 -14.28 -3.60
CA PHE A 157 4.32 -13.70 -4.94
C PHE A 157 3.03 -13.20 -5.60
N ILE A 158 1.88 -13.40 -4.97
CA ILE A 158 0.63 -12.85 -5.47
C ILE A 158 0.43 -11.47 -4.88
N ARG A 159 0.21 -10.48 -5.74
CA ARG A 159 -0.26 -9.15 -5.35
C ARG A 159 -1.77 -9.12 -5.51
N ALA A 160 -2.44 -8.58 -4.53
CA ALA A 160 -3.88 -8.48 -4.54
C ALA A 160 -4.29 -7.04 -4.19
N ARG A 161 -5.24 -6.51 -4.93
CA ARG A 161 -5.88 -5.24 -4.63
C ARG A 161 -7.38 -5.40 -4.71
N LYS A 162 -8.08 -4.83 -3.74
CA LYS A 162 -9.54 -4.76 -3.71
C LYS A 162 -9.98 -3.32 -3.93
N ALA A 163 -11.00 -3.13 -4.77
CA ALA A 163 -11.66 -1.85 -4.95
C ALA A 163 -13.16 -2.05 -5.06
N ARG A 164 -13.94 -0.98 -4.84
CA ARG A 164 -15.40 -0.99 -4.95
C ARG A 164 -15.86 -0.05 -6.05
N LYS A 165 -16.72 -0.54 -6.94
CA LYS A 165 -17.30 0.23 -8.04
C LYS A 165 -18.76 -0.14 -8.23
N GLY A 166 -19.65 0.86 -8.19
CA GLY A 166 -21.08 0.62 -8.40
C GLY A 166 -21.68 -0.42 -7.45
N GLY A 167 -21.25 -0.43 -6.17
CA GLY A 167 -21.71 -1.40 -5.17
C GLY A 167 -21.11 -2.81 -5.28
N LYS A 168 -20.24 -3.08 -6.27
CA LYS A 168 -19.57 -4.36 -6.48
C LYS A 168 -18.11 -4.30 -6.06
N ASP A 169 -17.61 -5.40 -5.51
CA ASP A 169 -16.18 -5.58 -5.22
C ASP A 169 -15.45 -6.04 -6.50
N ILE A 170 -14.34 -5.37 -6.78
CA ILE A 170 -13.45 -5.69 -7.90
C ILE A 170 -12.11 -6.12 -7.29
N TYR A 171 -11.58 -7.23 -7.77
CA TYR A 171 -10.28 -7.75 -7.34
C TYR A 171 -9.32 -7.75 -8.51
N MET A 172 -8.11 -7.20 -8.30
CA MET A 172 -6.99 -7.35 -9.19
C MET A 172 -5.97 -8.27 -8.52
N LEU A 173 -5.59 -9.33 -9.24
CA LEU A 173 -4.58 -10.27 -8.79
C LEU A 173 -3.46 -10.30 -9.82
N HIS A 174 -2.22 -10.23 -9.35
CA HIS A 174 -1.04 -10.32 -10.17
C HIS A 174 -0.06 -11.33 -9.58
N ASN A 175 0.41 -12.25 -10.41
CA ASN A 175 1.42 -13.22 -10.03
C ASN A 175 2.81 -12.73 -10.51
N GLU A 176 3.69 -12.42 -9.57
CA GLU A 176 5.07 -12.01 -9.86
C GLU A 176 6.01 -13.21 -10.09
N HIS A 177 5.55 -14.44 -9.83
CA HIS A 177 6.35 -15.62 -10.07
C HIS A 177 6.29 -16.01 -11.56
N PRO A 178 7.40 -16.44 -12.18
CA PRO A 178 7.42 -16.85 -13.60
C PRO A 178 6.56 -18.09 -13.90
N SER A 179 6.29 -18.93 -12.90
CA SER A 179 5.44 -20.09 -13.03
C SER A 179 3.99 -19.77 -12.69
N ALA A 180 3.05 -20.44 -13.35
CA ALA A 180 1.64 -20.35 -13.00
C ALA A 180 1.39 -20.78 -11.55
N ALA A 181 0.44 -20.13 -10.89
CA ALA A 181 0.01 -20.45 -9.54
C ALA A 181 -1.48 -20.79 -9.50
N VAL A 182 -1.85 -21.84 -8.78
CA VAL A 182 -3.24 -22.13 -8.43
C VAL A 182 -3.50 -21.52 -7.06
N ILE A 183 -4.41 -20.56 -7.01
CA ILE A 183 -4.77 -19.86 -5.77
C ILE A 183 -6.20 -20.23 -5.37
N ARG A 184 -6.43 -20.32 -4.06
CA ARG A 184 -7.76 -20.51 -3.48
C ARG A 184 -8.02 -19.39 -2.48
N TRP A 185 -9.17 -18.77 -2.59
CA TRP A 185 -9.60 -17.71 -1.69
C TRP A 185 -11.05 -17.85 -1.29
N LYS A 186 -11.43 -17.20 -0.21
CA LYS A 186 -12.82 -17.02 0.19
C LYS A 186 -13.31 -15.68 -0.34
N VAL A 187 -14.46 -15.68 -1.00
CA VAL A 187 -15.17 -14.45 -1.38
C VAL A 187 -16.26 -14.22 -0.34
N ALA A 188 -16.23 -13.06 0.30
CA ALA A 188 -17.26 -12.71 1.27
C ALA A 188 -18.64 -12.68 0.58
N GLY A 189 -19.62 -13.42 1.14
CA GLY A 189 -20.98 -13.47 0.61
C GLY A 189 -21.26 -14.57 -0.44
N CYS A 190 -20.29 -15.41 -0.80
CA CYS A 190 -20.50 -16.64 -1.54
C CYS A 190 -20.47 -17.84 -0.59
N THR A 191 -21.62 -18.42 -0.28
CA THR A 191 -21.79 -19.73 0.38
C THR A 191 -21.86 -20.81 -0.66
#